data_6d1bce03d44d4f1044c431d626cef1ec
#
_entry.id   6d1bce03d44d4f1044c431d626cef1ec
#
_cell.length_a   1.000
_cell.length_b   1.000
_cell.length_c   1.000
_cell.angle_alpha   90.00
_cell.angle_beta   90.00
_cell.angle_gamma   90.00
#
_symmetry.space_group_name_H-M   'P 1'
#
loop_
_entity.id
_entity.type
_entity.pdbx_description
1 polymer ?
#
loop_
_entity_poly.entity_id
_entity_poly.type
_entity_poly.pdbx_seq_one_letter_code
_entity_poly.pdbx_strand_id
1 'polypeptide(L)'
;MVLLVQCVTDRDRPENGFCRQRVAALDRGARSWVPRSSPLPEIPPSRGVTAGLTVLGPGRALIEDGGGEEPERSWFTADGGRSWRTVGRRTVGITPVIPAGAVLGTDCVPPAPEPVQECARERIVVISPEDGRRRALARPPRLGDRPRPAAVAEPDGSWWVSGRDPVSGRDAVAFSRDGGRSWTSSVLPSSPAVGSLPPLWAVRVAVGPDAVYAAEVGELRGGEPGKNPMRALHRSLDGGRTWTRVWTTGPVGEPRTITGLPVPGPAGRVTVHGERAPYESVDGGRSFFPAAGGTSWIRRTGIGLLKEGDRCRYATTRDGVRWSEFGLACEDSLPVGG
;
A
#
# COMPACT_ATOMS: atom_id res chain seq x y z
N MET A 1 12.04 1.01 10.16
CA MET A 1 11.90 2.45 10.48
C MET A 1 10.43 2.79 10.50
N VAL A 2 10.04 3.76 11.30
CA VAL A 2 8.67 4.26 11.42
C VAL A 2 8.69 5.78 11.43
N LEU A 3 7.61 6.38 10.93
CA LEU A 3 7.31 7.80 11.04
C LEU A 3 6.18 7.94 12.07
N LEU A 4 6.44 8.71 13.10
CA LEU A 4 5.52 8.97 14.20
C LEU A 4 5.11 10.43 14.16
N VAL A 5 3.84 10.70 14.38
CA VAL A 5 3.32 12.07 14.46
C VAL A 5 2.83 12.31 15.87
N GLN A 6 3.38 13.33 16.48
CA GLN A 6 3.01 13.78 17.81
C GLN A 6 2.49 15.21 17.75
N CYS A 7 1.24 15.43 18.09
CA CYS A 7 0.64 16.75 18.11
C CYS A 7 0.53 17.27 19.54
N VAL A 8 0.93 18.50 19.74
CA VAL A 8 0.69 19.28 20.96
C VAL A 8 -0.45 20.24 20.65
N THR A 9 -1.52 20.13 21.41
CA THR A 9 -2.68 21.02 21.28
C THR A 9 -2.70 21.97 22.47
N ASP A 10 -2.77 23.27 22.19
CA ASP A 10 -3.10 24.28 23.20
C ASP A 10 -4.63 24.40 23.21
N ARG A 11 -5.26 24.11 24.36
CA ARG A 11 -6.72 24.14 24.49
C ARG A 11 -7.27 25.57 24.49
N ASP A 12 -6.49 26.52 24.97
CA ASP A 12 -6.90 27.92 25.11
C ASP A 12 -6.59 28.70 23.82
N ARG A 13 -5.56 28.27 23.07
CA ARG A 13 -5.11 28.89 21.83
C ARG A 13 -4.78 27.82 20.80
N PRO A 14 -5.77 27.25 20.12
CA PRO A 14 -5.57 26.16 19.16
C PRO A 14 -4.58 26.50 18.04
N GLU A 15 -4.42 27.77 17.71
CA GLU A 15 -3.45 28.27 16.73
C GLU A 15 -1.98 28.05 17.14
N ASN A 16 -1.71 27.94 18.44
CA ASN A 16 -0.36 27.65 18.97
C ASN A 16 -0.04 26.16 18.94
N GLY A 17 -1.00 25.31 18.62
CA GLY A 17 -0.76 23.88 18.46
C GLY A 17 0.19 23.58 17.31
N PHE A 18 0.96 22.50 17.43
CA PHE A 18 1.82 22.00 16.36
C PHE A 18 1.95 20.48 16.40
N CYS A 19 2.29 19.90 15.27
CA CYS A 19 2.60 18.47 15.17
C CYS A 19 4.07 18.29 14.78
N ARG A 20 4.78 17.46 15.54
CA ARG A 20 6.14 17.01 15.23
C ARG A 20 6.09 15.68 14.51
N GLN A 21 6.81 15.59 13.42
CA GLN A 21 6.94 14.37 12.65
C GLN A 21 8.29 13.73 12.96
N ARG A 22 8.28 12.70 13.80
CA ARG A 22 9.47 12.04 14.32
C ARG A 22 9.76 10.73 13.60
N VAL A 23 11.02 10.41 13.43
CA VAL A 23 11.47 9.14 12.88
C VAL A 23 12.06 8.29 13.99
N ALA A 24 11.75 6.99 14.00
CA ALA A 24 12.42 6.02 14.84
C ALA A 24 12.86 4.81 14.00
N ALA A 25 13.96 4.20 14.42
CA ALA A 25 14.49 3.00 13.79
C ALA A 25 14.68 1.88 14.83
N LEU A 26 14.41 0.66 14.43
CA LEU A 26 14.81 -0.54 15.14
C LEU A 26 16.06 -1.08 14.45
N ASP A 27 17.22 -0.91 15.07
CA ASP A 27 18.48 -1.39 14.52
C ASP A 27 18.54 -2.93 14.62
N ARG A 28 19.35 -3.55 13.77
CA ARG A 28 19.46 -5.01 13.73
C ARG A 28 19.95 -5.55 15.07
N GLY A 29 19.17 -6.45 15.69
CA GLY A 29 19.45 -7.03 17.00
C GLY A 29 19.04 -6.17 18.19
N ALA A 30 18.57 -4.93 17.96
CA ALA A 30 18.02 -4.10 19.04
C ALA A 30 16.63 -4.59 19.45
N ARG A 31 16.30 -4.40 20.73
CA ARG A 31 14.98 -4.72 21.31
C ARG A 31 14.08 -3.50 21.47
N SER A 32 14.62 -2.30 21.28
CA SER A 32 13.89 -1.04 21.43
C SER A 32 14.08 -0.13 20.24
N TRP A 33 13.08 0.66 19.96
CA TRP A 33 13.12 1.70 18.94
C TRP A 33 13.99 2.86 19.42
N VAL A 34 14.82 3.37 18.53
CA VAL A 34 15.72 4.50 18.79
C VAL A 34 15.24 5.69 17.97
N PRO A 35 15.00 6.84 18.61
CA PRO A 35 14.70 8.08 17.89
C PRO A 35 15.82 8.45 16.90
N ARG A 36 15.43 9.03 15.78
CA ARG A 36 16.31 9.52 14.71
C ARG A 36 15.95 10.96 14.36
N SER A 37 16.87 11.66 13.76
CA SER A 37 16.60 12.98 13.19
C SER A 37 15.52 12.88 12.12
N SER A 38 14.54 13.78 12.14
CA SER A 38 13.54 13.90 11.09
C SER A 38 13.90 15.08 10.20
N PRO A 39 13.84 14.93 8.86
CA PRO A 39 14.04 16.04 7.95
C PRO A 39 12.78 16.90 7.79
N LEU A 40 11.66 16.46 8.39
CA LEU A 40 10.35 17.10 8.27
C LEU A 40 10.22 18.28 9.23
N PRO A 41 9.63 19.38 8.81
CA PRO A 41 9.32 20.52 9.68
C PRO A 41 8.19 20.17 10.66
N GLU A 42 8.05 20.99 11.68
CA GLU A 42 6.83 21.06 12.47
C GLU A 42 5.69 21.63 11.59
N ILE A 43 4.50 21.11 11.76
CA ILE A 43 3.32 21.52 10.99
C ILE A 43 2.19 21.94 11.94
N PRO A 44 1.35 22.93 11.56
CA PRO A 44 0.17 23.26 12.33
C PRO A 44 -0.83 22.08 12.31
N PRO A 45 -1.61 21.84 13.38
CA PRO A 45 -2.56 20.74 13.45
C PRO A 45 -3.60 20.77 12.33
N SER A 46 -3.96 21.97 11.87
CA SER A 46 -4.92 22.18 10.78
C SER A 46 -4.46 21.69 9.42
N ARG A 47 -3.14 21.57 9.21
CA ARG A 47 -2.57 21.13 7.92
C ARG A 47 -2.75 19.63 7.68
N GLY A 48 -2.87 18.83 8.73
CA GLY A 48 -2.87 17.38 8.63
C GLY A 48 -1.50 16.80 8.27
N VAL A 49 -1.36 15.50 8.40
CA VAL A 49 -0.11 14.78 8.06
C VAL A 49 -0.15 14.35 6.62
N THR A 50 0.80 14.82 5.84
CA THR A 50 0.93 14.52 4.40
C THR A 50 2.19 13.73 4.06
N ALA A 51 3.11 13.62 5.04
CA ALA A 51 4.35 12.89 4.84
C ALA A 51 4.18 11.38 4.97
N GLY A 52 4.81 10.66 4.06
CA GLY A 52 4.87 9.20 4.03
C GLY A 52 6.30 8.69 4.15
N LEU A 53 6.49 7.58 4.87
CA LEU A 53 7.76 6.87 4.98
C LEU A 53 7.71 5.58 4.18
N THR A 54 8.63 5.42 3.24
CA THR A 54 8.83 4.20 2.45
C THR A 54 10.15 3.55 2.82
N VAL A 55 10.11 2.32 3.34
CA VAL A 55 11.31 1.54 3.67
C VAL A 55 11.81 0.82 2.42
N LEU A 56 13.06 1.09 2.04
CA LEU A 56 13.74 0.55 0.86
C LEU A 56 14.72 -0.59 1.19
N GLY A 57 14.76 -1.01 2.44
CA GLY A 57 15.62 -2.08 2.93
C GLY A 57 16.29 -1.73 4.25
N PRO A 58 17.19 -2.58 4.75
CA PRO A 58 17.89 -2.33 6.01
C PRO A 58 18.65 -1.00 5.97
N GLY A 59 18.33 -0.10 6.90
CA GLY A 59 18.93 1.21 7.02
C GLY A 59 18.60 2.21 5.91
N ARG A 60 17.74 1.86 4.95
CA ARG A 60 17.41 2.70 3.79
C ARG A 60 15.93 3.05 3.77
N ALA A 61 15.64 4.32 3.62
CA ALA A 61 14.26 4.80 3.52
C ALA A 61 14.17 6.10 2.75
N LEU A 62 12.96 6.36 2.27
CA LEU A 62 12.55 7.60 1.64
C LEU A 62 11.41 8.21 2.45
N ILE A 63 11.49 9.49 2.72
CA ILE A 63 10.36 10.29 3.21
C ILE A 63 9.92 11.19 2.07
N GLU A 64 8.63 11.23 1.82
CA GLU A 64 8.00 12.10 0.84
C GLU A 64 6.93 12.92 1.53
N ASP A 65 7.05 14.24 1.46
CA ASP A 65 6.03 15.18 1.92
C ASP A 65 5.30 15.72 0.69
N GLY A 66 4.04 15.39 0.58
CA GLY A 66 3.23 15.63 -0.62
C GLY A 66 2.10 16.62 -0.41
N GLY A 67 2.10 17.36 0.69
CA GLY A 67 0.93 18.06 1.08
C GLY A 67 0.99 19.58 1.10
N GLY A 68 -0.07 20.16 0.63
CA GLY A 68 -0.39 21.55 0.79
C GLY A 68 0.18 22.46 -0.29
N GLU A 69 0.29 23.74 0.07
CA GLU A 69 0.74 24.82 -0.82
C GLU A 69 2.25 24.82 -1.09
N GLU A 70 3.03 24.03 -0.30
CA GLU A 70 4.47 23.94 -0.48
C GLU A 70 4.83 22.90 -1.53
N PRO A 71 5.96 23.12 -2.26
CA PRO A 71 6.44 22.16 -3.24
C PRO A 71 6.78 20.84 -2.56
N GLU A 72 6.36 19.74 -3.19
CA GLU A 72 6.63 18.38 -2.74
C GLU A 72 8.13 18.13 -2.54
N ARG A 73 8.51 17.66 -1.36
CA ARG A 73 9.90 17.39 -0.99
C ARG A 73 10.10 15.89 -0.71
N SER A 74 11.28 15.41 -0.99
CA SER A 74 11.65 14.02 -0.68
C SER A 74 13.05 13.96 -0.09
N TRP A 75 13.24 13.09 0.90
CA TRP A 75 14.51 12.87 1.58
C TRP A 75 14.83 11.38 1.66
N PHE A 76 16.04 11.04 1.38
CA PHE A 76 16.55 9.69 1.43
C PHE A 76 17.59 9.53 2.53
N THR A 77 17.56 8.39 3.22
CA THR A 77 18.59 7.94 4.15
C THR A 77 19.16 6.59 3.71
N ALA A 78 20.45 6.38 3.95
CA ALA A 78 21.14 5.10 3.78
C ALA A 78 21.77 4.57 5.08
N ASP A 79 21.59 5.29 6.20
CA ASP A 79 22.25 5.02 7.48
C ASP A 79 21.25 4.82 8.65
N GLY A 80 20.03 4.45 8.33
CA GLY A 80 18.99 4.20 9.32
C GLY A 80 18.34 5.46 9.89
N GLY A 81 18.35 6.57 9.14
CA GLY A 81 17.77 7.84 9.57
C GLY A 81 18.67 8.69 10.44
N ARG A 82 19.99 8.39 10.50
CA ARG A 82 20.97 9.24 11.19
C ARG A 82 21.25 10.50 10.40
N SER A 83 21.27 10.38 9.08
CA SER A 83 21.34 11.52 8.17
C SER A 83 20.36 11.39 7.01
N TRP A 84 19.96 12.53 6.46
CA TRP A 84 19.03 12.64 5.34
C TRP A 84 19.60 13.56 4.28
N ARG A 85 19.39 13.19 3.02
CA ARG A 85 19.72 14.05 1.88
C ARG A 85 18.47 14.26 1.03
N THR A 86 18.28 15.45 0.54
CA THR A 86 17.21 15.76 -0.41
C THR A 86 17.41 14.99 -1.71
N VAL A 87 16.32 14.44 -2.24
CA VAL A 87 16.29 13.78 -3.54
C VAL A 87 15.18 14.36 -4.39
N GLY A 88 15.45 14.52 -5.68
CA GLY A 88 14.44 15.01 -6.62
C GLY A 88 13.38 13.97 -6.90
N ARG A 89 12.13 14.40 -7.04
CA ARG A 89 10.99 13.52 -7.39
C ARG A 89 10.87 13.22 -8.88
N ARG A 90 11.55 13.98 -9.72
CA ARG A 90 11.55 13.75 -11.17
C ARG A 90 12.22 12.41 -11.51
N THR A 91 11.62 11.69 -12.44
CA THR A 91 12.21 10.46 -12.97
C THR A 91 13.51 10.78 -13.70
N VAL A 92 14.61 10.12 -13.29
CA VAL A 92 15.95 10.29 -13.83
C VAL A 92 16.42 9.00 -14.49
N GLY A 93 16.31 8.92 -15.81
CA GLY A 93 16.77 7.75 -16.56
C GLY A 93 15.83 6.54 -16.51
N ILE A 94 16.36 5.40 -16.94
CA ILE A 94 15.64 4.15 -17.14
C ILE A 94 16.39 3.03 -16.41
N THR A 95 15.64 2.06 -15.87
CA THR A 95 16.20 0.83 -15.31
C THR A 95 15.65 -0.40 -16.04
N PRO A 96 16.51 -1.37 -16.40
CA PRO A 96 16.06 -2.60 -17.06
C PRO A 96 15.45 -3.61 -16.07
N VAL A 97 15.61 -3.39 -14.77
CA VAL A 97 15.23 -4.34 -13.71
C VAL A 97 14.82 -3.60 -12.45
N ILE A 98 13.94 -4.21 -11.68
CA ILE A 98 13.57 -3.78 -10.34
C ILE A 98 14.56 -4.42 -9.36
N PRO A 99 15.50 -3.67 -8.75
CA PRO A 99 16.48 -4.24 -7.83
C PRO A 99 15.82 -4.68 -6.51
N ALA A 100 16.47 -5.57 -5.78
CA ALA A 100 16.02 -6.00 -4.46
C ALA A 100 15.94 -4.79 -3.50
N GLY A 101 14.84 -4.69 -2.76
CA GLY A 101 14.57 -3.56 -1.87
C GLY A 101 14.04 -2.31 -2.56
N ALA A 102 13.91 -2.30 -3.88
CA ALA A 102 13.23 -1.21 -4.57
C ALA A 102 11.73 -1.17 -4.24
N VAL A 103 11.11 -0.05 -4.55
CA VAL A 103 9.67 0.16 -4.45
C VAL A 103 9.15 0.65 -5.80
N LEU A 104 8.00 0.15 -6.21
CA LEU A 104 7.31 0.65 -7.39
C LEU A 104 6.36 1.80 -7.02
N GLY A 105 6.31 2.78 -7.91
CA GLY A 105 5.35 3.88 -7.87
C GLY A 105 4.91 4.25 -9.28
N THR A 106 4.20 5.36 -9.38
CA THR A 106 3.83 5.96 -10.66
C THR A 106 4.32 7.41 -10.77
N ASP A 107 4.42 7.90 -11.98
CA ASP A 107 4.80 9.27 -12.33
C ASP A 107 4.00 9.72 -13.56
N CYS A 108 3.61 10.97 -13.61
CA CYS A 108 2.84 11.54 -14.73
C CYS A 108 3.65 11.62 -16.02
N VAL A 109 2.97 11.41 -17.17
CA VAL A 109 3.57 11.56 -18.51
C VAL A 109 2.62 12.36 -19.43
N PRO A 110 2.99 13.56 -19.90
CA PRO A 110 4.15 14.37 -19.44
C PRO A 110 4.04 14.71 -17.95
N PRO A 111 5.09 15.26 -17.33
CA PRO A 111 4.97 15.77 -15.96
C PRO A 111 3.77 16.70 -15.85
N ALA A 112 2.97 16.53 -14.81
CA ALA A 112 1.80 17.38 -14.60
C ALA A 112 2.25 18.84 -14.47
N PRO A 113 1.55 19.80 -15.13
CA PRO A 113 1.76 21.21 -14.83
C PRO A 113 1.30 21.53 -13.41
N GLU A 114 1.98 22.44 -12.75
CA GLU A 114 1.50 22.98 -11.47
C GLU A 114 0.41 24.05 -11.72
N PRO A 115 -0.68 24.11 -10.92
CA PRO A 115 -1.03 23.22 -9.82
C PRO A 115 -1.47 21.83 -10.30
N VAL A 116 -1.27 20.81 -9.47
CA VAL A 116 -1.44 19.39 -9.79
C VAL A 116 -2.84 19.13 -10.37
N GLN A 117 -2.92 18.98 -11.67
CA GLN A 117 -4.08 18.38 -12.34
C GLN A 117 -3.95 16.85 -12.28
N GLU A 118 -5.08 16.15 -12.31
CA GLU A 118 -5.05 14.69 -12.43
C GLU A 118 -4.21 14.27 -13.64
N CYS A 119 -3.30 13.31 -13.43
CA CYS A 119 -2.51 12.76 -14.50
C CYS A 119 -3.40 12.07 -15.53
N ALA A 120 -3.37 12.53 -16.76
CA ALA A 120 -4.07 11.84 -17.86
C ALA A 120 -3.45 10.47 -18.13
N ARG A 121 -2.12 10.38 -17.99
CA ARG A 121 -1.35 9.16 -18.21
C ARG A 121 -0.25 9.03 -17.15
N GLU A 122 -0.08 7.83 -16.63
CA GLU A 122 0.97 7.50 -15.66
C GLU A 122 1.91 6.43 -16.23
N ARG A 123 3.16 6.46 -15.81
CA ARG A 123 4.13 5.39 -16.05
C ARG A 123 4.60 4.80 -14.74
N ILE A 124 5.00 3.53 -14.79
CA ILE A 124 5.61 2.87 -13.65
C ILE A 124 7.04 3.35 -13.48
N VAL A 125 7.37 3.70 -12.24
CA VAL A 125 8.71 4.07 -11.83
C VAL A 125 9.21 3.14 -10.73
N VAL A 126 10.52 2.94 -10.72
CA VAL A 126 11.26 2.18 -9.72
C VAL A 126 11.97 3.17 -8.82
N ILE A 127 11.67 3.17 -7.54
CA ILE A 127 12.38 3.93 -6.52
C ILE A 127 13.57 3.08 -6.06
N SER A 128 14.77 3.54 -6.36
CA SER A 128 16.01 2.80 -6.10
C SER A 128 16.36 2.78 -4.61
N PRO A 129 16.69 1.61 -4.04
CA PRO A 129 17.17 1.52 -2.67
C PRO A 129 18.56 2.11 -2.47
N GLU A 130 19.31 2.37 -3.54
CA GLU A 130 20.69 2.88 -3.44
C GLU A 130 20.73 4.39 -3.23
N ASP A 131 19.81 5.10 -3.89
CA ASP A 131 19.86 6.55 -3.94
C ASP A 131 18.50 7.24 -3.74
N GLY A 132 17.42 6.50 -3.56
CA GLY A 132 16.05 7.03 -3.43
C GLY A 132 15.50 7.68 -4.70
N ARG A 133 16.22 7.64 -5.82
CA ARG A 133 15.78 8.26 -7.08
C ARG A 133 14.80 7.38 -7.84
N ARG A 134 13.92 8.03 -8.58
CA ARG A 134 12.93 7.39 -9.44
C ARG A 134 13.51 7.16 -10.84
N ARG A 135 13.35 5.95 -11.36
CA ARG A 135 13.74 5.56 -12.72
C ARG A 135 12.57 4.93 -13.43
N ALA A 136 12.35 5.25 -14.69
CA ALA A 136 11.33 4.58 -15.48
C ALA A 136 11.71 3.12 -15.70
N LEU A 137 10.74 2.20 -15.61
CA LEU A 137 10.98 0.80 -15.94
C LEU A 137 11.09 0.65 -17.46
N ALA A 138 12.17 0.02 -17.93
CA ALA A 138 12.45 -0.12 -19.36
C ALA A 138 11.37 -0.92 -20.12
N ARG A 139 10.81 -1.92 -19.44
CA ARG A 139 9.77 -2.81 -19.98
C ARG A 139 8.59 -2.88 -19.02
N PRO A 140 7.73 -1.84 -18.97
CA PRO A 140 6.56 -1.89 -18.12
C PRO A 140 5.53 -2.90 -18.65
N PRO A 141 4.61 -3.42 -17.82
CA PRO A 141 3.53 -4.25 -18.30
C PRO A 141 2.62 -3.46 -19.26
N ARG A 142 2.03 -4.15 -20.21
CA ARG A 142 1.05 -3.57 -21.14
C ARG A 142 -0.30 -3.46 -20.45
N LEU A 143 -0.50 -2.39 -19.71
CA LEU A 143 -1.74 -2.00 -19.09
C LEU A 143 -2.11 -0.59 -19.55
N GLY A 144 -3.36 -0.18 -19.32
CA GLY A 144 -3.84 1.14 -19.72
C GLY A 144 -3.13 2.30 -18.99
N ASP A 145 -3.63 3.50 -19.22
CA ASP A 145 -2.94 4.76 -18.90
C ASP A 145 -2.70 5.02 -17.40
N ARG A 146 -3.39 4.34 -16.51
CA ARG A 146 -3.27 4.52 -15.05
C ARG A 146 -2.96 3.18 -14.35
N PRO A 147 -1.74 2.63 -14.52
CA PRO A 147 -1.33 1.42 -13.83
C PRO A 147 -1.21 1.67 -12.32
N ARG A 148 -1.55 0.66 -11.53
CA ARG A 148 -1.46 0.69 -10.06
C ARG A 148 -0.52 -0.41 -9.59
N PRO A 149 0.77 -0.12 -9.43
CA PRO A 149 1.72 -1.11 -8.95
C PRO A 149 1.51 -1.42 -7.46
N ALA A 150 1.72 -2.68 -7.08
CA ALA A 150 2.03 -3.03 -5.71
C ALA A 150 3.39 -2.42 -5.35
N ALA A 151 3.43 -1.66 -4.25
CA ALA A 151 4.64 -0.90 -3.90
C ALA A 151 5.87 -1.78 -3.69
N VAL A 152 5.70 -2.96 -3.12
CA VAL A 152 6.78 -3.91 -2.80
C VAL A 152 6.49 -5.29 -3.38
N ALA A 153 7.55 -6.10 -3.55
CA ALA A 153 7.42 -7.47 -4.02
C ALA A 153 6.60 -8.32 -3.05
N GLU A 154 5.95 -9.33 -3.58
CA GLU A 154 5.30 -10.38 -2.81
C GLU A 154 6.35 -11.32 -2.17
N PRO A 155 5.98 -12.19 -1.20
CA PRO A 155 6.92 -13.08 -0.52
C PRO A 155 7.64 -14.07 -1.44
N ASP A 156 7.02 -14.41 -2.59
CA ASP A 156 7.61 -15.26 -3.63
C ASP A 156 8.55 -14.48 -4.58
N GLY A 157 8.79 -13.19 -4.31
CA GLY A 157 9.61 -12.30 -5.13
C GLY A 157 8.91 -11.75 -6.36
N SER A 158 7.64 -12.08 -6.58
CA SER A 158 6.88 -11.55 -7.71
C SER A 158 6.48 -10.08 -7.51
N TRP A 159 6.44 -9.34 -8.61
CA TRP A 159 5.95 -7.97 -8.68
C TRP A 159 4.60 -7.94 -9.37
N TRP A 160 3.69 -7.12 -8.87
CA TRP A 160 2.32 -7.05 -9.36
C TRP A 160 1.94 -5.63 -9.71
N VAL A 161 1.18 -5.50 -10.79
CA VAL A 161 0.59 -4.24 -11.24
C VAL A 161 -0.85 -4.52 -11.65
N SER A 162 -1.78 -3.72 -11.19
CA SER A 162 -3.15 -3.72 -11.67
C SER A 162 -3.42 -2.56 -12.61
N GLY A 163 -4.42 -2.69 -13.44
CA GLY A 163 -4.81 -1.66 -14.40
C GLY A 163 -5.92 -2.16 -15.32
N ARG A 164 -6.01 -1.60 -16.50
CA ARG A 164 -6.95 -2.04 -17.53
C ARG A 164 -6.22 -2.70 -18.69
N ASP A 165 -6.81 -3.74 -19.22
CA ASP A 165 -6.37 -4.30 -20.49
C ASP A 165 -6.64 -3.29 -21.61
N PRO A 166 -5.62 -2.89 -22.37
CA PRO A 166 -5.77 -1.82 -23.37
C PRO A 166 -6.66 -2.22 -24.57
N VAL A 167 -6.90 -3.50 -24.77
CA VAL A 167 -7.72 -4.00 -25.88
C VAL A 167 -9.19 -4.09 -25.46
N SER A 168 -9.48 -4.73 -24.35
CA SER A 168 -10.86 -4.97 -23.91
C SER A 168 -11.39 -3.89 -22.96
N GLY A 169 -10.53 -3.02 -22.42
CA GLY A 169 -10.88 -2.03 -21.39
C GLY A 169 -11.26 -2.64 -20.03
N ARG A 170 -11.13 -3.96 -19.88
CA ARG A 170 -11.48 -4.69 -18.67
C ARG A 170 -10.37 -4.61 -17.65
N ASP A 171 -10.71 -4.82 -16.38
CA ASP A 171 -9.72 -4.87 -15.32
C ASP A 171 -8.78 -6.05 -15.52
N ALA A 172 -7.50 -5.79 -15.34
CA ALA A 172 -6.42 -6.73 -15.59
C ALA A 172 -5.33 -6.58 -14.54
N VAL A 173 -4.59 -7.65 -14.37
CA VAL A 173 -3.39 -7.67 -13.55
C VAL A 173 -2.21 -8.17 -14.37
N ALA A 174 -1.03 -7.66 -14.07
CA ALA A 174 0.23 -8.15 -14.63
C ALA A 174 1.19 -8.51 -13.51
N PHE A 175 1.97 -9.56 -13.72
CA PHE A 175 3.01 -9.94 -12.77
C PHE A 175 4.32 -10.26 -13.47
N SER A 176 5.41 -10.05 -12.72
CA SER A 176 6.77 -10.38 -13.13
C SER A 176 7.45 -11.21 -12.03
N ARG A 177 8.19 -12.26 -12.41
CA ARG A 177 9.02 -13.09 -11.52
C ARG A 177 10.50 -12.93 -11.76
N ASP A 178 10.89 -12.06 -12.67
CA ASP A 178 12.27 -11.83 -13.11
C ASP A 178 12.75 -10.39 -12.86
N GLY A 179 12.13 -9.73 -11.88
CA GLY A 179 12.47 -8.35 -11.53
C GLY A 179 12.03 -7.34 -12.59
N GLY A 180 10.91 -7.54 -13.26
CA GLY A 180 10.36 -6.61 -14.23
C GLY A 180 10.99 -6.69 -15.62
N ARG A 181 11.81 -7.71 -15.93
CA ARG A 181 12.36 -7.94 -17.27
C ARG A 181 11.29 -8.41 -18.24
N SER A 182 10.37 -9.23 -17.75
CA SER A 182 9.19 -9.67 -18.48
C SER A 182 7.94 -9.64 -17.61
N TRP A 183 6.78 -9.54 -18.25
CA TRP A 183 5.49 -9.46 -17.59
C TRP A 183 4.49 -10.41 -18.25
N THR A 184 3.72 -11.09 -17.44
CA THR A 184 2.54 -11.85 -17.85
C THR A 184 1.31 -11.06 -17.42
N SER A 185 0.41 -10.77 -18.36
CA SER A 185 -0.84 -10.06 -18.08
C SER A 185 -2.03 -10.99 -18.21
N SER A 186 -3.02 -10.82 -17.36
CA SER A 186 -4.27 -11.58 -17.38
C SER A 186 -5.46 -10.66 -17.06
N VAL A 187 -6.56 -10.89 -17.78
CA VAL A 187 -7.80 -10.12 -17.60
C VAL A 187 -8.65 -10.78 -16.54
N LEU A 188 -9.20 -9.98 -15.61
CA LEU A 188 -10.10 -10.48 -14.59
C LEU A 188 -11.49 -10.79 -15.19
N PRO A 189 -12.20 -11.83 -14.71
CA PRO A 189 -13.55 -12.11 -15.12
C PRO A 189 -14.47 -10.91 -14.87
N SER A 190 -15.24 -10.48 -15.88
CA SER A 190 -16.17 -9.35 -15.74
C SER A 190 -17.22 -9.61 -14.68
N SER A 191 -17.66 -8.60 -13.96
CA SER A 191 -18.85 -8.70 -13.12
C SER A 191 -20.11 -8.70 -14.00
N PRO A 192 -21.02 -9.66 -13.85
CA PRO A 192 -22.27 -9.65 -14.59
C PRO A 192 -23.16 -8.44 -14.29
N ALA A 193 -22.91 -7.75 -13.20
CA ALA A 193 -23.69 -6.59 -12.75
C ALA A 193 -23.17 -5.22 -13.24
N VAL A 194 -22.17 -5.17 -14.10
CA VAL A 194 -21.44 -3.92 -14.43
C VAL A 194 -21.87 -3.32 -15.78
N GLY A 195 -23.15 -3.09 -15.95
CA GLY A 195 -23.55 -2.00 -16.85
C GLY A 195 -23.35 -0.66 -16.13
N SER A 196 -22.43 0.20 -16.61
CA SER A 196 -22.21 1.58 -16.13
C SER A 196 -21.87 1.76 -14.65
N LEU A 197 -21.05 0.92 -14.05
CA LEU A 197 -20.46 1.24 -12.74
C LEU A 197 -19.34 2.30 -12.91
N PRO A 198 -19.18 3.21 -11.94
CA PRO A 198 -18.04 4.10 -11.88
C PRO A 198 -16.74 3.32 -12.00
N PRO A 199 -15.65 3.93 -12.47
CA PRO A 199 -14.38 3.25 -12.61
C PRO A 199 -13.94 2.62 -11.28
N LEU A 200 -13.29 1.44 -11.36
CA LEU A 200 -12.62 0.86 -10.20
C LEU A 200 -11.56 1.83 -9.70
N TRP A 201 -11.45 1.93 -8.38
CA TRP A 201 -10.38 2.69 -7.76
C TRP A 201 -9.07 1.90 -7.78
N ALA A 202 -9.16 0.58 -7.55
CA ALA A 202 -8.00 -0.31 -7.57
C ALA A 202 -8.40 -1.77 -7.63
N VAL A 203 -7.47 -2.60 -8.13
CA VAL A 203 -7.43 -4.05 -7.85
C VAL A 203 -6.27 -4.31 -6.90
N ARG A 204 -6.56 -4.91 -5.75
CA ARG A 204 -5.58 -5.20 -4.71
C ARG A 204 -5.21 -6.67 -4.75
N VAL A 205 -3.96 -6.96 -5.08
CA VAL A 205 -3.45 -8.33 -5.22
C VAL A 205 -2.70 -8.76 -3.97
N ALA A 206 -2.90 -9.99 -3.54
CA ALA A 206 -2.13 -10.63 -2.48
C ALA A 206 -1.80 -12.08 -2.83
N VAL A 207 -0.53 -12.42 -2.74
CA VAL A 207 -0.03 -13.77 -3.00
C VAL A 207 0.00 -14.56 -1.69
N GLY A 208 -0.63 -15.72 -1.71
CA GLY A 208 -0.61 -16.68 -0.61
C GLY A 208 0.14 -17.96 -0.98
N PRO A 209 0.23 -18.90 -0.03
CA PRO A 209 0.95 -20.17 -0.26
C PRO A 209 0.34 -21.02 -1.39
N ASP A 210 -1.00 -21.04 -1.50
CA ASP A 210 -1.71 -21.95 -2.42
C ASP A 210 -2.47 -21.22 -3.52
N ALA A 211 -2.65 -19.92 -3.40
CA ALA A 211 -3.46 -19.14 -4.34
C ALA A 211 -3.08 -17.66 -4.31
N VAL A 212 -3.36 -16.99 -5.41
CA VAL A 212 -3.32 -15.52 -5.50
C VAL A 212 -4.74 -15.00 -5.46
N TYR A 213 -4.97 -13.94 -4.69
CA TYR A 213 -6.25 -13.26 -4.61
C TYR A 213 -6.16 -11.85 -5.16
N ALA A 214 -7.21 -11.41 -5.84
CA ALA A 214 -7.34 -10.06 -6.37
C ALA A 214 -8.71 -9.50 -5.96
N ALA A 215 -8.71 -8.46 -5.13
CA ALA A 215 -9.93 -7.78 -4.69
C ALA A 215 -10.18 -6.53 -5.54
N GLU A 216 -11.33 -6.46 -6.17
CA GLU A 216 -11.82 -5.26 -6.86
C GLU A 216 -12.39 -4.28 -5.84
N VAL A 217 -11.83 -3.05 -5.79
CA VAL A 217 -12.26 -1.98 -4.90
C VAL A 217 -12.84 -0.83 -5.72
N GLY A 218 -14.03 -0.41 -5.39
CA GLY A 218 -14.72 0.66 -6.10
C GLY A 218 -16.18 0.77 -5.67
N GLU A 219 -16.88 1.82 -6.03
CA GLU A 219 -18.27 2.06 -5.62
C GLU A 219 -19.19 0.88 -5.94
N LEU A 220 -20.12 0.61 -5.03
CA LEU A 220 -21.18 -0.38 -5.21
C LEU A 220 -22.43 0.31 -5.76
N ARG A 221 -23.14 -0.36 -6.66
CA ARG A 221 -24.39 0.16 -7.22
C ARG A 221 -25.47 0.23 -6.13
N GLY A 222 -26.03 1.43 -5.89
CA GLY A 222 -27.10 1.63 -4.89
C GLY A 222 -26.67 1.39 -3.45
N GLY A 223 -25.35 1.35 -3.17
CA GLY A 223 -24.80 1.24 -1.82
C GLY A 223 -24.59 2.60 -1.18
N GLU A 224 -24.62 2.65 0.15
CA GLU A 224 -24.09 3.78 0.88
C GLU A 224 -22.63 4.00 0.50
N PRO A 225 -22.15 5.25 0.41
CA PRO A 225 -20.76 5.55 0.12
C PRO A 225 -19.87 5.04 1.27
N GLY A 226 -19.35 3.82 1.12
CA GLY A 226 -18.36 3.24 2.01
C GLY A 226 -16.96 3.72 1.63
N LYS A 227 -16.03 3.74 2.58
CA LYS A 227 -14.66 4.21 2.32
C LYS A 227 -13.87 3.24 1.43
N ASN A 228 -14.16 1.93 1.49
CA ASN A 228 -13.41 0.89 0.77
C ASN A 228 -14.35 -0.23 0.30
N PRO A 229 -15.33 0.04 -0.54
CA PRO A 229 -16.28 -0.98 -0.97
C PRO A 229 -15.57 -2.01 -1.86
N MET A 230 -15.75 -3.29 -1.55
CA MET A 230 -15.25 -4.43 -2.29
C MET A 230 -16.32 -4.94 -3.24
N ARG A 231 -16.08 -4.89 -4.55
CA ARG A 231 -17.01 -5.35 -5.59
C ARG A 231 -16.98 -6.86 -5.76
N ALA A 232 -15.77 -7.40 -5.83
CA ALA A 232 -15.54 -8.81 -6.09
C ALA A 232 -14.19 -9.26 -5.49
N LEU A 233 -14.10 -10.56 -5.27
CA LEU A 233 -12.85 -11.24 -5.00
C LEU A 233 -12.62 -12.30 -6.08
N HIS A 234 -11.43 -12.29 -6.66
CA HIS A 234 -10.97 -13.26 -7.63
C HIS A 234 -9.88 -14.13 -7.01
N ARG A 235 -9.80 -15.38 -7.46
CA ARG A 235 -8.79 -16.35 -7.06
C ARG A 235 -8.10 -16.94 -8.29
N SER A 236 -6.80 -17.08 -8.21
CA SER A 236 -5.97 -17.79 -9.17
C SER A 236 -5.23 -18.92 -8.47
N LEU A 237 -5.20 -20.10 -9.09
CA LEU A 237 -4.49 -21.31 -8.61
C LEU A 237 -3.20 -21.58 -9.43
N ASP A 238 -2.95 -20.81 -10.49
CA ASP A 238 -1.84 -20.96 -11.42
C ASP A 238 -0.87 -19.77 -11.38
N GLY A 239 -0.89 -19.06 -10.24
CA GLY A 239 0.00 -17.94 -9.98
C GLY A 239 -0.31 -16.69 -10.79
N GLY A 240 -1.60 -16.45 -11.06
CA GLY A 240 -2.09 -15.22 -11.71
C GLY A 240 -2.28 -15.31 -13.21
N ARG A 241 -2.14 -16.50 -13.82
CA ARG A 241 -2.37 -16.67 -15.26
C ARG A 241 -3.84 -16.72 -15.62
N THR A 242 -4.63 -17.44 -14.81
CA THR A 242 -6.09 -17.49 -14.96
C THR A 242 -6.78 -17.15 -13.65
N TRP A 243 -7.99 -16.62 -13.74
CA TRP A 243 -8.74 -16.12 -12.60
C TRP A 243 -10.18 -16.66 -12.60
N THR A 244 -10.65 -17.00 -11.42
CA THR A 244 -12.04 -17.31 -11.14
C THR A 244 -12.59 -16.30 -10.17
N ARG A 245 -13.74 -15.68 -10.45
CA ARG A 245 -14.43 -14.88 -9.46
C ARG A 245 -15.04 -15.81 -8.43
N VAL A 246 -14.66 -15.63 -7.17
CA VAL A 246 -15.11 -16.47 -6.05
C VAL A 246 -16.14 -15.76 -5.18
N TRP A 247 -16.11 -14.41 -5.15
CA TRP A 247 -17.06 -13.60 -4.40
C TRP A 247 -17.53 -12.41 -5.23
N THR A 248 -18.79 -12.05 -5.09
CA THR A 248 -19.40 -10.83 -5.62
C THR A 248 -20.24 -10.20 -4.53
N THR A 249 -20.00 -8.93 -4.22
CA THR A 249 -20.77 -8.21 -3.21
C THR A 249 -22.19 -7.98 -3.71
N GLY A 250 -23.15 -8.55 -2.99
CA GLY A 250 -24.57 -8.37 -3.21
C GLY A 250 -25.18 -7.27 -2.34
N PRO A 251 -26.49 -7.05 -2.47
CA PRO A 251 -27.23 -6.13 -1.59
C PRO A 251 -27.26 -6.61 -0.15
N VAL A 252 -27.17 -7.91 0.06
CA VAL A 252 -27.13 -8.57 1.36
C VAL A 252 -25.92 -9.51 1.39
N GLY A 253 -25.27 -9.61 2.56
CA GLY A 253 -24.10 -10.46 2.74
C GLY A 253 -22.81 -9.65 2.93
N GLU A 254 -21.90 -10.24 3.67
CA GLU A 254 -20.59 -9.68 4.00
C GLU A 254 -19.48 -10.66 3.57
N PRO A 255 -18.26 -10.15 3.26
CA PRO A 255 -17.79 -8.76 3.36
C PRO A 255 -18.24 -7.87 2.19
N ARG A 256 -18.61 -6.62 2.51
CA ARG A 256 -18.95 -5.58 1.51
C ARG A 256 -17.83 -4.57 1.32
N THR A 257 -16.90 -4.52 2.25
CA THR A 257 -15.77 -3.58 2.27
C THR A 257 -14.46 -4.34 2.52
N ILE A 258 -13.34 -3.73 2.14
CA ILE A 258 -12.02 -4.27 2.40
C ILE A 258 -11.04 -3.15 2.82
N THR A 259 -10.51 -3.25 4.03
CA THR A 259 -9.50 -2.33 4.56
C THR A 259 -8.09 -2.86 4.25
N GLY A 260 -7.52 -2.44 3.13
CA GLY A 260 -6.21 -2.89 2.68
C GLY A 260 -6.26 -4.13 1.78
N LEU A 261 -5.38 -5.07 1.99
CA LEU A 261 -5.21 -6.29 1.18
C LEU A 261 -6.02 -7.47 1.75
N PRO A 262 -6.47 -8.41 0.92
CA PRO A 262 -6.87 -9.73 1.43
C PRO A 262 -5.66 -10.43 2.06
N VAL A 263 -5.90 -11.26 3.05
CA VAL A 263 -4.88 -12.05 3.77
C VAL A 263 -5.03 -13.52 3.39
N PRO A 264 -4.29 -14.01 2.38
CA PRO A 264 -4.33 -15.40 2.02
C PRO A 264 -3.60 -16.26 3.04
N GLY A 265 -4.19 -17.40 3.38
CA GLY A 265 -3.59 -18.46 4.18
C GLY A 265 -3.57 -19.78 3.43
N PRO A 266 -3.09 -20.87 4.06
CA PRO A 266 -3.05 -22.20 3.48
C PRO A 266 -4.45 -22.83 3.38
N ALA A 267 -4.55 -23.90 2.59
CA ALA A 267 -5.75 -24.74 2.43
C ALA A 267 -7.00 -23.95 2.02
N GLY A 268 -6.83 -22.94 1.15
CA GLY A 268 -7.94 -22.11 0.65
C GLY A 268 -8.45 -21.09 1.66
N ARG A 269 -7.78 -20.89 2.76
CA ARG A 269 -8.13 -19.85 3.73
C ARG A 269 -7.83 -18.45 3.16
N VAL A 270 -8.74 -17.53 3.38
CA VAL A 270 -8.52 -16.10 3.11
C VAL A 270 -9.31 -15.25 4.12
N THR A 271 -8.65 -14.23 4.67
CA THR A 271 -9.31 -13.26 5.56
C THR A 271 -9.43 -11.92 4.83
N VAL A 272 -10.59 -11.30 4.93
CA VAL A 272 -10.89 -9.94 4.47
C VAL A 272 -11.23 -9.10 5.69
N HIS A 273 -10.46 -8.06 5.95
CA HIS A 273 -10.80 -7.07 6.96
C HIS A 273 -11.74 -6.04 6.34
N GLY A 274 -13.00 -6.07 6.74
CA GLY A 274 -13.99 -5.05 6.38
C GLY A 274 -13.94 -3.85 7.32
N GLU A 275 -14.72 -2.82 7.06
CA GLU A 275 -14.81 -1.64 7.93
C GLU A 275 -15.44 -1.95 9.31
N ARG A 276 -16.33 -2.93 9.36
CA ARG A 276 -17.06 -3.29 10.58
C ARG A 276 -16.46 -4.48 11.32
N ALA A 277 -15.98 -5.47 10.59
CA ALA A 277 -15.44 -6.71 11.14
C ALA A 277 -14.47 -7.38 10.16
N PRO A 278 -13.58 -8.24 10.64
CA PRO A 278 -12.88 -9.21 9.80
C PRO A 278 -13.84 -10.37 9.43
N TYR A 279 -13.63 -10.92 8.23
CA TYR A 279 -14.38 -12.07 7.70
C TYR A 279 -13.38 -13.10 7.20
N GLU A 280 -13.64 -14.37 7.51
CA GLU A 280 -12.80 -15.49 7.11
C GLU A 280 -13.58 -16.45 6.18
N SER A 281 -12.86 -16.92 5.17
CA SER A 281 -13.28 -18.01 4.29
C SER A 281 -12.30 -19.15 4.42
N VAL A 282 -12.81 -20.38 4.37
CA VAL A 282 -12.03 -21.64 4.34
C VAL A 282 -12.24 -22.43 3.05
N ASP A 283 -13.03 -21.91 2.12
CA ASP A 283 -13.39 -22.53 0.84
C ASP A 283 -12.86 -21.77 -0.39
N GLY A 284 -11.83 -20.99 -0.18
CA GLY A 284 -11.18 -20.22 -1.24
C GLY A 284 -11.87 -18.92 -1.60
N GLY A 285 -12.61 -18.33 -0.67
CA GLY A 285 -13.28 -17.05 -0.86
C GLY A 285 -14.70 -17.16 -1.42
N ARG A 286 -15.32 -18.33 -1.39
CA ARG A 286 -16.71 -18.54 -1.89
C ARG A 286 -17.75 -18.20 -0.85
N SER A 287 -17.46 -18.48 0.41
CA SER A 287 -18.30 -18.09 1.54
C SER A 287 -17.46 -17.42 2.62
N PHE A 288 -18.05 -16.49 3.35
CA PHE A 288 -17.40 -15.75 4.41
C PHE A 288 -18.23 -15.79 5.68
N PHE A 289 -17.53 -15.90 6.81
CA PHE A 289 -18.11 -15.85 8.14
C PHE A 289 -17.40 -14.78 8.97
N PRO A 290 -18.08 -14.10 9.89
CA PRO A 290 -17.43 -13.18 10.81
C PRO A 290 -16.28 -13.87 11.55
N ALA A 291 -15.11 -13.25 11.53
CA ALA A 291 -13.96 -13.74 12.27
C ALA A 291 -13.79 -12.98 13.59
N ALA A 292 -13.11 -13.59 14.56
CA ALA A 292 -12.80 -12.95 15.83
C ALA A 292 -11.79 -11.80 15.66
N GLY A 293 -11.88 -10.81 16.55
CA GLY A 293 -10.98 -9.67 16.62
C GLY A 293 -11.52 -8.41 15.94
N GLY A 294 -10.74 -7.35 16.01
CA GLY A 294 -11.07 -6.06 15.43
C GLY A 294 -10.69 -5.94 13.95
N THR A 295 -11.33 -5.01 13.28
CA THR A 295 -10.91 -4.62 11.92
C THR A 295 -9.55 -3.96 11.93
N SER A 296 -8.84 -4.02 10.82
CA SER A 296 -7.50 -3.45 10.68
C SER A 296 -7.20 -3.12 9.23
N TRP A 297 -6.33 -2.14 9.03
CA TRP A 297 -5.78 -1.88 7.70
C TRP A 297 -4.62 -2.85 7.42
N ILE A 298 -4.75 -3.61 6.34
CA ILE A 298 -3.72 -4.58 5.92
C ILE A 298 -2.93 -4.00 4.76
N ARG A 299 -1.60 -3.94 4.91
CA ARG A 299 -0.70 -3.51 3.84
C ARG A 299 0.48 -4.45 3.66
N ARG A 300 1.05 -4.48 2.46
CA ARG A 300 2.29 -5.19 2.16
C ARG A 300 3.48 -4.36 2.61
N THR A 301 4.45 -5.03 3.20
CA THR A 301 5.76 -4.48 3.53
C THR A 301 6.86 -5.45 3.12
N GLY A 302 8.11 -5.02 3.13
CA GLY A 302 9.26 -5.89 2.83
C GLY A 302 9.45 -7.06 3.82
N ILE A 303 8.73 -7.08 4.95
CA ILE A 303 8.79 -8.15 5.95
C ILE A 303 7.53 -9.04 5.96
N GLY A 304 6.56 -8.77 5.12
CA GLY A 304 5.30 -9.50 5.03
C GLY A 304 4.08 -8.57 5.05
N LEU A 305 2.91 -9.11 5.33
CA LEU A 305 1.72 -8.32 5.59
C LEU A 305 1.81 -7.68 6.97
N LEU A 306 1.47 -6.41 7.03
CA LEU A 306 1.39 -5.63 8.26
C LEU A 306 -0.07 -5.32 8.56
N LYS A 307 -0.47 -5.60 9.77
CA LYS A 307 -1.75 -5.27 10.36
C LYS A 307 -1.56 -4.09 11.32
N GLU A 308 -2.34 -3.04 11.13
CA GLU A 308 -2.39 -1.90 12.04
C GLU A 308 -3.53 -2.11 13.03
N GLY A 309 -3.20 -2.15 14.30
CA GLY A 309 -4.16 -2.25 15.40
C GLY A 309 -4.27 -0.93 16.17
N ASP A 310 -5.12 -0.94 17.20
CA ASP A 310 -5.31 0.22 18.05
C ASP A 310 -4.08 0.50 18.92
N ARG A 311 -3.93 1.75 19.36
CA ARG A 311 -2.89 2.19 20.30
C ARG A 311 -1.47 1.79 19.91
N CYS A 312 -1.11 2.03 18.65
CA CYS A 312 0.23 1.73 18.11
C CYS A 312 0.66 0.27 18.25
N ARG A 313 -0.28 -0.64 18.30
CA ARG A 313 -0.01 -2.07 18.16
C ARG A 313 -0.03 -2.44 16.69
N TYR A 314 0.95 -3.22 16.34
CA TYR A 314 1.10 -3.72 14.97
C TYR A 314 1.34 -5.22 15.03
N ALA A 315 0.98 -5.91 13.96
CA ALA A 315 1.34 -7.30 13.80
C ALA A 315 1.78 -7.58 12.37
N THR A 316 2.74 -8.48 12.21
CA THR A 316 3.21 -8.92 10.89
C THR A 316 3.00 -10.40 10.70
N THR A 317 2.72 -10.79 9.46
CA THR A 317 2.67 -12.19 9.05
C THR A 317 3.31 -12.39 7.69
N ARG A 318 3.91 -13.57 7.46
CA ARG A 318 4.41 -14.02 6.16
C ARG A 318 3.55 -15.11 5.53
N ASP A 319 2.81 -15.83 6.36
CA ASP A 319 2.01 -16.99 5.97
C ASP A 319 0.48 -16.75 6.04
N GLY A 320 0.07 -15.54 6.46
CA GLY A 320 -1.33 -15.18 6.64
C GLY A 320 -2.02 -15.80 7.86
N VAL A 321 -1.31 -16.58 8.67
CA VAL A 321 -1.85 -17.31 9.82
C VAL A 321 -1.22 -16.88 11.14
N ARG A 322 0.12 -16.94 11.20
CA ARG A 322 0.86 -16.60 12.40
C ARG A 322 1.23 -15.13 12.40
N TRP A 323 0.70 -14.39 13.34
CA TRP A 323 0.95 -12.98 13.51
C TRP A 323 1.93 -12.73 14.64
N SER A 324 3.02 -12.03 14.34
CA SER A 324 3.99 -11.55 15.33
C SER A 324 3.64 -10.12 15.69
N GLU A 325 3.21 -9.91 16.93
CA GLU A 325 2.83 -8.60 17.45
C GLU A 325 4.03 -7.80 17.92
N PHE A 326 3.97 -6.49 17.71
CA PHE A 326 4.91 -5.52 18.29
C PHE A 326 4.20 -4.19 18.53
N GLY A 327 4.71 -3.45 19.52
CA GLY A 327 4.23 -2.10 19.84
C GLY A 327 5.25 -1.05 19.43
N LEU A 328 4.74 0.11 19.05
CA LEU A 328 5.51 1.35 19.02
C LEU A 328 5.17 2.12 20.28
N ALA A 329 6.17 2.81 20.88
CA ALA A 329 5.91 3.72 21.99
C ALA A 329 4.97 4.82 21.51
N CYS A 330 3.74 4.76 21.94
CA CYS A 330 2.77 5.83 21.78
C CYS A 330 2.82 6.79 22.97
N GLU A 331 2.15 7.91 22.84
CA GLU A 331 2.21 9.11 23.67
C GLU A 331 2.07 8.92 25.19
N ASP A 332 1.47 7.83 25.66
CA ASP A 332 1.30 7.56 27.10
C ASP A 332 2.62 7.24 27.83
N SER A 333 3.73 7.10 27.10
CA SER A 333 5.02 6.67 27.66
C SER A 333 6.18 7.65 27.40
N LEU A 334 5.95 8.75 26.72
CA LEU A 334 6.98 9.80 26.60
C LEU A 334 6.77 10.81 27.71
N PRO A 335 7.73 10.95 28.67
CA PRO A 335 7.65 12.02 29.64
C PRO A 335 7.56 13.34 28.90
N VAL A 336 6.55 14.13 29.22
CA VAL A 336 6.47 15.55 28.84
C VAL A 336 7.69 16.18 29.48
N GLY A 337 8.76 16.31 28.72
CA GLY A 337 9.95 17.01 29.17
C GLY A 337 9.58 18.45 29.47
N GLY A 338 9.77 18.82 30.74
CA GLY A 338 9.61 20.16 31.23
C GLY A 338 10.60 21.14 30.61
#